data_1dfc8f4149c73b165820177ce12afeb6
#
_entry.id   1dfc8f4149c73b165820177ce12afeb6
#
_cell.length_a   1.000
_cell.length_b   1.000
_cell.length_c   1.000
_cell.angle_alpha   90.00
_cell.angle_beta   90.00
_cell.angle_gamma   90.00
#
_symmetry.space_group_name_H-M   'P 1'
#
loop_
_entity.id
_entity.type
_entity.pdbx_description
1 polymer ?
#
loop_
_entity_poly.entity_id
_entity_poly.type
_entity_poly.pdbx_seq_one_letter_code
_entity_poly.pdbx_strand_id
1 'polypeptide(L)'
;SLVVIDSIQTISTEQVDSSPGSISQVRECAASLLRFAKSSGVPVILIGHINKEGTLAGPKILEHIVDTVIQFEGDQHYVYRILRSIKNRFGSTSELGIYEMRQDGLRAVSNPSELLLTENHDGLSGVAISSTIEGLRPFLVETQALVSTAAYGTPQRSATGFDQRRLNMLLAVLEKRVGFKLMQKDVFLNIAGGMRVTDMAMDLSVIAAVLSSNVDTPIENGWCMCGEVGLS
;
A
#
# COMPACT_ATOMS: atom_id res chain seq x y z
N SER A 1 -18.11 -28.01 -6.90
CA SER A 1 -16.73 -28.21 -7.43
C SER A 1 -16.10 -26.86 -7.70
N LEU A 2 -14.77 -26.76 -7.64
CA LEU A 2 -13.95 -25.58 -7.90
C LEU A 2 -12.74 -26.03 -8.71
N VAL A 3 -12.33 -25.27 -9.71
CA VAL A 3 -11.09 -25.49 -10.46
C VAL A 3 -10.10 -24.38 -10.13
N VAL A 4 -8.87 -24.74 -9.82
CA VAL A 4 -7.76 -23.81 -9.57
C VAL A 4 -6.64 -24.14 -10.54
N ILE A 5 -6.16 -23.13 -11.26
CA ILE A 5 -5.05 -23.22 -12.21
C ILE A 5 -3.88 -22.39 -11.67
N ASP A 6 -2.80 -23.04 -11.27
CA ASP A 6 -1.53 -22.43 -10.85
C ASP A 6 -0.41 -22.93 -11.76
N SER A 7 0.02 -22.14 -12.71
CA SER A 7 -0.39 -20.81 -13.11
C SER A 7 -0.93 -20.78 -14.54
N ILE A 8 -1.66 -19.74 -14.87
CA ILE A 8 -2.17 -19.55 -16.26
C ILE A 8 -1.02 -19.43 -17.30
N GLN A 9 0.19 -19.06 -16.88
CA GLN A 9 1.36 -18.95 -17.74
C GLN A 9 1.96 -20.32 -18.11
N THR A 10 1.67 -21.38 -17.37
CA THR A 10 2.26 -22.71 -17.60
C THR A 10 1.41 -23.61 -18.50
N ILE A 11 0.16 -23.24 -18.73
CA ILE A 11 -0.73 -24.00 -19.61
C ILE A 11 -0.67 -23.46 -21.06
N SER A 12 -0.95 -24.35 -21.99
CA SER A 12 -1.00 -24.04 -23.44
C SER A 12 -2.16 -24.75 -24.14
N THR A 13 -2.53 -24.23 -25.29
CA THR A 13 -3.50 -24.85 -26.20
C THR A 13 -2.89 -24.99 -27.59
N GLU A 14 -3.26 -26.05 -28.27
CA GLU A 14 -2.84 -26.31 -29.67
C GLU A 14 -3.50 -25.36 -30.69
N GLN A 15 -4.51 -24.61 -30.27
CA GLN A 15 -5.22 -23.64 -31.14
C GLN A 15 -4.39 -22.42 -31.49
N VAL A 16 -3.29 -22.19 -30.78
CA VAL A 16 -2.41 -21.02 -30.97
C VAL A 16 -0.98 -21.50 -31.10
N ASP A 17 -0.34 -21.20 -32.22
CA ASP A 17 1.06 -21.53 -32.48
C ASP A 17 1.98 -20.48 -31.85
N SER A 18 2.18 -20.60 -30.51
CA SER A 18 3.09 -19.75 -29.75
C SER A 18 3.52 -20.46 -28.46
N SER A 19 4.64 -20.05 -27.88
CA SER A 19 5.17 -20.65 -26.66
C SER A 19 4.24 -20.49 -25.46
N PRO A 20 4.22 -21.48 -24.53
CA PRO A 20 3.53 -21.34 -23.24
C PRO A 20 3.94 -20.05 -22.53
N GLY A 21 3.00 -19.37 -21.86
CA GLY A 21 3.24 -18.10 -21.20
C GLY A 21 3.26 -16.87 -22.12
N SER A 22 3.21 -17.04 -23.44
CA SER A 22 3.02 -15.92 -24.36
C SER A 22 1.63 -15.28 -24.17
N ILE A 23 1.51 -14.00 -24.51
CA ILE A 23 0.25 -13.23 -24.38
C ILE A 23 -0.90 -13.92 -25.11
N SER A 24 -0.65 -14.44 -26.31
CA SER A 24 -1.65 -15.13 -27.14
C SER A 24 -2.11 -16.44 -26.50
N GLN A 25 -1.18 -17.23 -25.97
CA GLN A 25 -1.51 -18.48 -25.25
C GLN A 25 -2.33 -18.21 -23.97
N VAL A 26 -1.86 -17.28 -23.15
CA VAL A 26 -2.55 -16.92 -21.90
C VAL A 26 -3.97 -16.44 -22.17
N ARG A 27 -4.15 -15.63 -23.24
CA ARG A 27 -5.47 -15.11 -23.65
C ARG A 27 -6.41 -16.24 -24.09
N GLU A 28 -5.94 -17.16 -24.94
CA GLU A 28 -6.80 -18.23 -25.48
C GLU A 28 -7.12 -19.29 -24.41
N CYS A 29 -6.14 -19.64 -23.56
CA CYS A 29 -6.38 -20.54 -22.42
C CYS A 29 -7.41 -19.94 -21.46
N ALA A 30 -7.29 -18.65 -21.12
CA ALA A 30 -8.24 -17.97 -20.25
C ALA A 30 -9.64 -17.89 -20.88
N ALA A 31 -9.74 -17.62 -22.18
CA ALA A 31 -11.02 -17.60 -22.89
C ALA A 31 -11.70 -18.99 -22.90
N SER A 32 -10.92 -20.05 -23.06
CA SER A 32 -11.42 -21.42 -23.02
C SER A 32 -11.91 -21.82 -21.61
N LEU A 33 -11.16 -21.45 -20.58
CA LEU A 33 -11.56 -21.69 -19.19
C LEU A 33 -12.79 -20.85 -18.78
N LEU A 34 -12.92 -19.64 -19.30
CA LEU A 34 -14.13 -18.84 -19.11
C LEU A 34 -15.37 -19.50 -19.75
N ARG A 35 -15.23 -20.02 -21.00
CA ARG A 35 -16.30 -20.76 -21.66
C ARG A 35 -16.69 -22.00 -20.84
N PHE A 36 -15.70 -22.75 -20.35
CA PHE A 36 -15.93 -23.89 -19.48
C PHE A 36 -16.68 -23.47 -18.20
N ALA A 37 -16.21 -22.45 -17.49
CA ALA A 37 -16.87 -21.98 -16.26
C ALA A 37 -18.33 -21.59 -16.50
N LYS A 38 -18.62 -20.87 -17.59
CA LYS A 38 -19.98 -20.45 -17.93
C LYS A 38 -20.90 -21.61 -18.35
N SER A 39 -20.37 -22.59 -19.05
CA SER A 39 -21.18 -23.74 -19.53
C SER A 39 -21.42 -24.77 -18.45
N SER A 40 -20.45 -24.98 -17.55
CA SER A 40 -20.54 -25.99 -16.48
C SER A 40 -21.10 -25.45 -15.16
N GLY A 41 -21.11 -24.10 -14.95
CA GLY A 41 -21.42 -23.48 -13.67
C GLY A 41 -20.36 -23.71 -12.59
N VAL A 42 -19.16 -24.22 -12.97
CA VAL A 42 -18.05 -24.47 -12.05
C VAL A 42 -17.17 -23.23 -11.97
N PRO A 43 -16.96 -22.63 -10.77
CA PRO A 43 -16.03 -21.53 -10.59
C PRO A 43 -14.60 -21.92 -10.96
N VAL A 44 -13.87 -21.00 -11.59
CA VAL A 44 -12.47 -21.19 -11.97
C VAL A 44 -11.63 -20.05 -11.39
N ILE A 45 -10.58 -20.39 -10.64
CA ILE A 45 -9.57 -19.48 -10.14
C ILE A 45 -8.32 -19.62 -11.00
N LEU A 46 -7.88 -18.51 -11.60
CA LEU A 46 -6.65 -18.43 -12.38
C LEU A 46 -5.60 -17.70 -11.55
N ILE A 47 -4.50 -18.35 -11.25
CA ILE A 47 -3.35 -17.75 -10.58
C ILE A 47 -2.38 -17.28 -11.66
N GLY A 48 -1.99 -16.00 -11.58
CA GLY A 48 -1.03 -15.38 -12.48
C GLY A 48 0.03 -14.63 -11.70
N HIS A 49 1.28 -14.67 -12.18
CA HIS A 49 2.40 -13.97 -11.56
C HIS A 49 2.66 -12.64 -12.25
N ILE A 50 2.94 -11.60 -11.44
CA ILE A 50 3.36 -10.28 -11.90
C ILE A 50 4.88 -10.17 -11.89
N ASN A 51 5.45 -9.44 -12.85
CA ASN A 51 6.86 -9.12 -12.87
C ASN A 51 7.20 -8.05 -11.82
N LYS A 52 8.47 -7.95 -11.44
CA LYS A 52 9.00 -6.96 -10.46
C LYS A 52 8.68 -5.50 -10.81
N GLU A 53 8.36 -5.20 -12.06
CA GLU A 53 7.98 -3.87 -12.56
C GLU A 53 6.48 -3.57 -12.43
N GLY A 54 5.69 -4.48 -11.82
CA GLY A 54 4.24 -4.33 -11.70
C GLY A 54 3.51 -4.36 -13.06
N THR A 55 4.23 -4.54 -14.14
CA THR A 55 3.70 -4.67 -15.50
C THR A 55 3.64 -6.13 -15.88
N LEU A 56 2.44 -6.62 -16.01
CA LEU A 56 2.14 -7.94 -16.47
C LEU A 56 2.22 -8.01 -18.00
N ALA A 57 3.17 -8.77 -18.50
CA ALA A 57 2.98 -9.43 -19.78
C ALA A 57 1.93 -10.54 -19.56
N GLY A 58 0.65 -10.22 -19.64
CA GLY A 58 -0.40 -11.21 -19.54
C GLY A 58 -1.61 -10.82 -18.67
N PRO A 59 -1.50 -10.50 -17.39
CA PRO A 59 -2.68 -10.30 -16.54
C PRO A 59 -3.53 -9.06 -16.82
N LYS A 60 -2.97 -7.95 -17.33
CA LYS A 60 -3.83 -6.84 -17.80
C LYS A 60 -4.83 -7.28 -18.88
N ILE A 61 -4.45 -8.24 -19.72
CA ILE A 61 -5.35 -8.83 -20.71
C ILE A 61 -6.44 -9.65 -20.02
N LEU A 62 -6.10 -10.36 -18.94
CA LEU A 62 -7.05 -11.16 -18.18
C LEU A 62 -8.05 -10.31 -17.41
N GLU A 63 -7.68 -9.11 -16.96
CA GLU A 63 -8.57 -8.19 -16.23
C GLU A 63 -9.85 -7.88 -17.04
N HIS A 64 -9.77 -7.84 -18.37
CA HIS A 64 -10.94 -7.60 -19.22
C HIS A 64 -11.79 -8.86 -19.42
N ILE A 65 -11.22 -10.04 -19.29
CA ILE A 65 -11.87 -11.33 -19.58
C ILE A 65 -12.60 -11.87 -18.35
N VAL A 66 -11.97 -11.80 -17.16
CA VAL A 66 -12.50 -12.40 -15.92
C VAL A 66 -13.52 -11.49 -15.23
N ASP A 67 -14.35 -12.09 -14.38
CA ASP A 67 -15.37 -11.35 -13.62
C ASP A 67 -14.79 -10.63 -12.39
N THR A 68 -13.80 -11.22 -11.75
CA THR A 68 -13.15 -10.67 -10.56
C THR A 68 -11.63 -10.77 -10.69
N VAL A 69 -10.94 -9.71 -10.28
CA VAL A 69 -9.47 -9.65 -10.19
C VAL A 69 -9.10 -9.31 -8.76
N ILE A 70 -8.34 -10.19 -8.15
CA ILE A 70 -7.80 -10.01 -6.80
C ILE A 70 -6.27 -9.96 -6.92
N GLN A 71 -5.67 -8.93 -6.35
CA GLN A 71 -4.23 -8.75 -6.31
C GLN A 71 -3.72 -9.01 -4.90
N PHE A 72 -2.65 -9.78 -4.81
CA PHE A 72 -1.93 -10.03 -3.58
C PHE A 72 -0.70 -9.12 -3.54
N GLU A 73 -0.74 -8.11 -2.69
CA GLU A 73 0.32 -7.11 -2.54
C GLU A 73 1.19 -7.46 -1.33
N GLY A 74 2.49 -7.29 -1.45
CA GLY A 74 3.42 -7.44 -0.35
C GLY A 74 4.86 -7.22 -0.78
N ASP A 75 5.66 -6.67 0.11
CA ASP A 75 7.09 -6.50 -0.05
C ASP A 75 7.83 -7.55 0.79
N GLN A 76 9.05 -7.93 0.37
CA GLN A 76 9.89 -8.89 1.10
C GLN A 76 10.32 -8.37 2.48
N HIS A 77 10.30 -7.05 2.68
CA HIS A 77 10.69 -6.39 3.92
C HIS A 77 9.57 -6.27 4.94
N TYR A 78 8.30 -6.55 4.53
CA TYR A 78 7.15 -6.37 5.41
C TYR A 78 6.50 -7.71 5.76
N VAL A 79 6.13 -7.83 7.02
CA VAL A 79 5.47 -9.02 7.56
C VAL A 79 4.05 -9.20 7.03
N TYR A 80 3.49 -8.13 6.43
CA TYR A 80 2.09 -8.12 5.99
C TYR A 80 1.93 -8.36 4.50
N ARG A 81 0.76 -8.90 4.17
CA ARG A 81 0.26 -9.07 2.81
C ARG A 81 -1.13 -8.50 2.73
N ILE A 82 -1.41 -7.75 1.68
CA ILE A 82 -2.71 -7.15 1.42
C ILE A 82 -3.33 -7.86 0.23
N LEU A 83 -4.55 -8.36 0.41
CA LEU A 83 -5.38 -8.90 -0.65
C LEU A 83 -6.38 -7.84 -1.06
N ARG A 84 -6.23 -7.31 -2.27
CA ARG A 84 -7.03 -6.20 -2.79
C ARG A 84 -7.89 -6.65 -3.97
N SER A 85 -9.14 -6.27 -3.99
CA SER A 85 -9.99 -6.41 -5.17
C SER A 85 -9.72 -5.26 -6.15
N ILE A 86 -9.18 -5.57 -7.33
CA ILE A 86 -8.94 -4.58 -8.39
C ILE A 86 -10.16 -4.44 -9.29
N LYS A 87 -10.87 -5.54 -9.50
CA LYS A 87 -12.10 -5.61 -10.28
C LYS A 87 -13.06 -6.59 -9.66
N ASN A 88 -14.33 -6.21 -9.55
CA ASN A 88 -15.39 -7.12 -9.15
C ASN A 88 -16.69 -6.75 -9.88
N ARG A 89 -17.15 -7.62 -10.76
CA ARG A 89 -18.36 -7.40 -11.57
C ARG A 89 -19.63 -7.43 -10.74
N PHE A 90 -19.62 -8.15 -9.64
CA PHE A 90 -20.81 -8.49 -8.87
C PHE A 90 -20.82 -7.88 -7.46
N GLY A 91 -19.83 -7.03 -7.14
CA GLY A 91 -19.73 -6.44 -5.83
C GLY A 91 -18.72 -5.29 -5.76
N SER A 92 -18.48 -4.81 -4.53
CA SER A 92 -17.54 -3.75 -4.25
C SER A 92 -16.08 -4.19 -4.49
N THR A 93 -15.24 -3.24 -4.89
CA THR A 93 -13.77 -3.38 -4.91
C THR A 93 -13.11 -2.71 -3.71
N SER A 94 -13.90 -2.14 -2.81
CA SER A 94 -13.41 -1.41 -1.63
C SER A 94 -13.05 -2.30 -0.45
N GLU A 95 -13.17 -3.62 -0.58
CA GLU A 95 -12.82 -4.57 0.47
C GLU A 95 -11.34 -4.97 0.40
N LEU A 96 -10.71 -5.04 1.59
CA LEU A 96 -9.33 -5.46 1.76
C LEU A 96 -9.24 -6.64 2.73
N GLY A 97 -8.40 -7.61 2.38
CA GLY A 97 -7.91 -8.61 3.31
C GLY A 97 -6.49 -8.28 3.75
N ILE A 98 -6.22 -8.22 5.04
CA ILE A 98 -4.87 -8.01 5.57
C ILE A 98 -4.44 -9.29 6.28
N TYR A 99 -3.25 -9.75 5.94
CA TYR A 99 -2.68 -10.99 6.45
C TYR A 99 -1.27 -10.75 6.96
N GLU A 100 -0.94 -11.37 8.08
CA GLU A 100 0.41 -11.45 8.63
C GLU A 100 1.09 -12.71 8.08
N MET A 101 2.31 -12.57 7.60
CA MET A 101 3.14 -13.70 7.18
C MET A 101 3.83 -14.30 8.42
N ARG A 102 3.51 -15.53 8.75
CA ARG A 102 4.11 -16.30 9.84
C ARG A 102 4.88 -17.49 9.32
N GLN A 103 5.61 -18.17 10.22
CA GLN A 103 6.34 -19.41 9.86
C GLN A 103 5.40 -20.54 9.44
N ASP A 104 4.20 -20.56 9.97
CA ASP A 104 3.14 -21.56 9.69
C ASP A 104 2.19 -21.13 8.54
N GLY A 105 2.40 -19.95 7.93
CA GLY A 105 1.63 -19.44 6.82
C GLY A 105 1.02 -18.06 7.05
N LEU A 106 -0.09 -17.79 6.37
CA LEU A 106 -0.80 -16.51 6.45
C LEU A 106 -1.87 -16.53 7.53
N ARG A 107 -1.81 -15.58 8.46
CA ARG A 107 -2.85 -15.33 9.45
C ARG A 107 -3.64 -14.09 9.09
N ALA A 108 -4.96 -14.19 9.01
CA ALA A 108 -5.84 -13.04 8.84
C ALA A 108 -5.73 -12.07 10.02
N VAL A 109 -5.62 -10.78 9.72
CA VAL A 109 -5.53 -9.70 10.70
C VAL A 109 -6.88 -9.03 10.80
N SER A 110 -7.52 -9.15 11.97
CA SER A 110 -8.83 -8.54 12.24
C SER A 110 -8.75 -7.04 12.52
N ASN A 111 -7.70 -6.60 13.18
CA ASN A 111 -7.44 -5.20 13.52
C ASN A 111 -6.05 -4.76 13.01
N PRO A 112 -5.98 -4.16 11.82
CA PRO A 112 -4.70 -3.68 11.27
C PRO A 112 -4.01 -2.62 12.13
N SER A 113 -4.78 -1.84 12.90
CA SER A 113 -4.23 -0.78 13.75
C SER A 113 -3.27 -1.32 14.80
N GLU A 114 -3.53 -2.51 15.36
CA GLU A 114 -2.63 -3.13 16.35
C GLU A 114 -1.23 -3.43 15.80
N LEU A 115 -1.13 -3.60 14.50
CA LEU A 115 0.11 -3.95 13.82
C LEU A 115 0.88 -2.73 13.30
N LEU A 116 0.18 -1.61 13.12
CA LEU A 116 0.70 -0.38 12.54
C LEU A 116 1.08 0.65 13.60
N LEU A 117 0.80 0.33 14.86
CA LEU A 117 1.15 1.14 16.01
C LEU A 117 2.24 0.44 16.83
N THR A 118 3.27 1.18 17.19
CA THR A 118 4.29 0.67 18.10
C THR A 118 3.72 0.67 19.52
N GLU A 119 3.91 -0.41 20.25
CA GLU A 119 3.31 -0.61 21.58
C GLU A 119 3.78 0.41 22.63
N ASN A 120 4.90 1.11 22.42
CA ASN A 120 5.51 2.00 23.39
C ASN A 120 6.14 3.22 22.73
N HIS A 121 5.42 4.35 22.74
CA HIS A 121 5.92 5.65 22.25
C HIS A 121 6.29 6.60 23.38
N ASP A 122 6.20 6.15 24.63
CA ASP A 122 6.33 7.03 25.80
C ASP A 122 7.65 7.79 25.76
N GLY A 123 7.55 9.11 25.66
CA GLY A 123 8.69 10.01 25.66
C GLY A 123 9.46 10.13 24.34
N LEU A 124 9.01 9.55 23.24
CA LEU A 124 9.63 9.69 21.93
C LEU A 124 9.04 10.89 21.17
N SER A 125 9.89 11.85 20.80
CA SER A 125 9.52 12.90 19.87
C SER A 125 9.50 12.39 18.44
N GLY A 126 8.74 13.07 17.57
CA GLY A 126 8.66 12.72 16.16
C GLY A 126 7.67 11.61 15.80
N VAL A 127 6.81 11.21 16.72
CA VAL A 127 5.77 10.20 16.48
C VAL A 127 4.39 10.84 16.57
N ALA A 128 3.54 10.58 15.55
CA ALA A 128 2.14 11.00 15.54
C ALA A 128 1.26 9.89 14.98
N ILE A 129 0.05 9.77 15.50
CA ILE A 129 -0.94 8.79 15.02
C ILE A 129 -1.94 9.50 14.12
N SER A 130 -2.21 8.90 12.97
CA SER A 130 -3.26 9.30 12.05
C SER A 130 -4.31 8.23 11.88
N SER A 131 -5.47 8.63 11.38
CA SER A 131 -6.46 7.71 10.82
C SER A 131 -6.48 7.87 9.30
N THR A 132 -6.49 6.77 8.59
CA THR A 132 -6.67 6.72 7.14
C THR A 132 -7.71 5.69 6.77
N ILE A 133 -8.21 5.77 5.55
CA ILE A 133 -9.19 4.82 5.01
C ILE A 133 -8.59 4.14 3.78
N GLU A 134 -8.53 2.83 3.81
CA GLU A 134 -8.24 2.00 2.65
C GLU A 134 -9.48 1.19 2.28
N GLY A 135 -10.05 1.50 1.12
CA GLY A 135 -11.35 0.96 0.73
C GLY A 135 -12.46 1.45 1.65
N LEU A 136 -13.07 0.55 2.41
CA LEU A 136 -14.11 0.86 3.41
C LEU A 136 -13.60 0.69 4.86
N ARG A 137 -12.34 0.35 5.06
CA ARG A 137 -11.80 0.09 6.40
C ARG A 137 -10.98 1.27 6.90
N PRO A 138 -11.42 1.94 7.97
CA PRO A 138 -10.57 2.87 8.69
C PRO A 138 -9.57 2.11 9.56
N PHE A 139 -8.36 2.63 9.66
CA PHE A 139 -7.35 2.13 10.59
C PHE A 139 -6.38 3.24 10.99
N LEU A 140 -5.74 3.03 12.12
CA LEU A 140 -4.75 3.94 12.64
C LEU A 140 -3.38 3.61 12.03
N VAL A 141 -2.63 4.65 11.72
CA VAL A 141 -1.29 4.56 11.14
C VAL A 141 -0.35 5.46 11.92
N GLU A 142 0.79 4.93 12.26
CA GLU A 142 1.85 5.69 12.90
C GLU A 142 2.71 6.39 11.87
N THR A 143 2.90 7.69 12.07
CA THR A 143 3.78 8.56 11.29
C THR A 143 4.99 8.89 12.14
N GLN A 144 6.18 8.56 11.66
CA GLN A 144 7.45 8.81 12.32
C GLN A 144 8.25 9.84 11.54
N ALA A 145 8.74 10.86 12.20
CA ALA A 145 9.61 11.88 11.60
C ALA A 145 10.89 12.06 12.43
N LEU A 146 12.00 12.23 11.75
CA LEU A 146 13.26 12.61 12.33
C LEU A 146 13.73 13.92 11.68
N VAL A 147 13.91 14.95 12.49
CA VAL A 147 14.40 16.27 12.06
C VAL A 147 15.72 16.56 12.74
N SER A 148 16.77 16.78 11.96
CA SER A 148 18.09 17.11 12.47
C SER A 148 18.69 18.30 11.72
N THR A 149 19.76 18.88 12.25
CA THR A 149 20.52 19.91 11.53
C THR A 149 21.30 19.23 10.40
N ALA A 150 21.23 19.79 9.19
CA ALA A 150 21.92 19.24 8.03
C ALA A 150 23.44 19.21 8.25
N ALA A 151 24.03 18.02 8.28
CA ALA A 151 25.45 17.85 8.58
C ALA A 151 26.38 18.24 7.42
N TYR A 152 25.89 18.17 6.17
CA TYR A 152 26.70 18.32 4.96
C TYR A 152 26.32 19.57 4.13
N GLY A 153 25.69 20.55 4.71
CA GLY A 153 25.36 21.82 4.04
C GLY A 153 24.17 21.77 3.07
N THR A 154 23.83 20.61 2.54
CA THR A 154 22.62 20.40 1.69
C THR A 154 21.62 19.55 2.44
N PRO A 155 20.45 20.12 2.81
CA PRO A 155 19.41 19.40 3.54
C PRO A 155 18.88 18.18 2.77
N GLN A 156 18.84 17.06 3.44
CA GLN A 156 18.26 15.82 2.92
C GLN A 156 16.80 15.71 3.34
N ARG A 157 15.97 15.30 2.40
CA ARG A 157 14.54 15.07 2.64
C ARG A 157 14.13 13.77 2.02
N SER A 158 13.65 12.85 2.82
CA SER A 158 13.24 11.50 2.39
C SER A 158 11.92 11.11 3.04
N ALA A 159 11.08 10.45 2.27
CA ALA A 159 9.82 9.89 2.76
C ALA A 159 9.69 8.43 2.33
N THR A 160 9.35 7.58 3.28
CA THR A 160 8.97 6.17 3.06
C THR A 160 7.50 6.02 3.38
N GLY A 161 6.74 5.46 2.45
CA GLY A 161 5.29 5.25 2.61
C GLY A 161 4.43 6.50 2.38
N PHE A 162 5.03 7.67 2.15
CA PHE A 162 4.35 8.94 1.88
C PHE A 162 4.92 9.60 0.62
N ASP A 163 4.14 10.44 -0.06
CA ASP A 163 4.59 11.13 -1.27
C ASP A 163 5.64 12.21 -0.95
N GLN A 164 6.82 12.09 -1.56
CA GLN A 164 7.95 12.99 -1.34
C GLN A 164 7.64 14.46 -1.74
N ARG A 165 6.84 14.67 -2.80
CA ARG A 165 6.48 16.02 -3.25
C ARG A 165 5.51 16.65 -2.26
N ARG A 166 4.58 15.86 -1.72
CA ARG A 166 3.64 16.28 -0.69
C ARG A 166 4.40 16.67 0.59
N LEU A 167 5.35 15.87 1.05
CA LEU A 167 6.21 16.21 2.19
C LEU A 167 6.89 17.56 1.96
N ASN A 168 7.53 17.78 0.82
CA ASN A 168 8.22 19.05 0.51
C ASN A 168 7.27 20.25 0.53
N MET A 169 6.03 20.06 0.07
CA MET A 169 5.00 21.09 0.12
C MET A 169 4.61 21.43 1.57
N LEU A 170 4.38 20.42 2.40
CA LEU A 170 4.05 20.61 3.82
C LEU A 170 5.18 21.33 4.57
N LEU A 171 6.43 20.98 4.32
CA LEU A 171 7.59 21.67 4.88
C LEU A 171 7.65 23.15 4.46
N ALA A 172 7.33 23.45 3.20
CA ALA A 172 7.26 24.83 2.71
C ALA A 172 6.12 25.63 3.38
N VAL A 173 4.98 25.01 3.63
CA VAL A 173 3.86 25.61 4.38
C VAL A 173 4.29 25.93 5.81
N LEU A 174 4.91 24.97 6.52
CA LEU A 174 5.42 25.17 7.88
C LEU A 174 6.41 26.33 7.96
N GLU A 175 7.28 26.43 6.98
CA GLU A 175 8.28 27.51 6.95
C GLU A 175 7.66 28.87 6.64
N LYS A 176 6.84 28.95 5.59
CA LYS A 176 6.31 30.21 5.10
C LYS A 176 5.14 30.76 5.93
N ARG A 177 4.27 29.88 6.43
CA ARG A 177 3.02 30.28 7.11
C ARG A 177 3.13 30.22 8.63
N VAL A 178 3.89 29.29 9.14
CA VAL A 178 4.00 29.07 10.60
C VAL A 178 5.32 29.63 11.16
N GLY A 179 6.33 29.82 10.31
CA GLY A 179 7.60 30.45 10.68
C GLY A 179 8.65 29.47 11.23
N PHE A 180 8.47 28.16 11.08
CA PHE A 180 9.49 27.19 11.45
C PHE A 180 10.68 27.22 10.48
N LYS A 181 11.90 27.21 11.01
CA LYS A 181 13.13 27.23 10.21
C LYS A 181 13.55 25.80 9.83
N LEU A 182 13.00 25.28 8.74
CA LEU A 182 13.28 23.93 8.25
C LEU A 182 14.22 23.87 7.04
N MET A 183 14.60 25.02 6.46
CA MET A 183 15.46 25.10 5.26
C MET A 183 16.81 24.42 5.44
N GLN A 184 17.39 24.49 6.64
CA GLN A 184 18.71 23.91 6.96
C GLN A 184 18.59 22.61 7.77
N LYS A 185 17.45 21.95 7.72
CA LYS A 185 17.18 20.73 8.45
C LYS A 185 17.05 19.54 7.52
N ASP A 186 17.67 18.43 7.89
CA ASP A 186 17.36 17.12 7.35
C ASP A 186 16.00 16.66 7.90
N VAL A 187 15.17 16.11 7.03
CA VAL A 187 13.85 15.59 7.41
C VAL A 187 13.67 14.21 6.81
N PHE A 188 13.53 13.23 7.66
CA PHE A 188 13.24 11.85 7.30
C PHE A 188 11.84 11.50 7.82
N LEU A 189 10.99 10.99 6.94
CA LEU A 189 9.63 10.58 7.23
C LEU A 189 9.45 9.09 6.94
N ASN A 190 8.81 8.39 7.85
CA ASN A 190 8.47 6.98 7.67
C ASN A 190 7.02 6.73 8.12
N ILE A 191 6.25 6.06 7.27
CA ILE A 191 4.95 5.50 7.66
C ILE A 191 5.19 4.09 8.17
N ALA A 192 4.81 3.82 9.41
CA ALA A 192 5.01 2.53 10.04
C ALA A 192 4.28 1.40 9.29
N GLY A 193 4.78 0.18 9.44
CA GLY A 193 4.21 -1.01 8.80
C GLY A 193 4.47 -1.11 7.29
N GLY A 194 5.23 -0.18 6.71
CA GLY A 194 5.59 -0.18 5.29
C GLY A 194 4.44 0.07 4.34
N MET A 195 3.37 0.61 4.82
CA MET A 195 2.24 0.98 3.99
C MET A 195 2.55 2.23 3.18
N ARG A 196 2.06 2.26 1.94
CA ARG A 196 2.04 3.47 1.14
C ARG A 196 0.67 4.13 1.30
N VAL A 197 0.65 5.28 1.96
CA VAL A 197 -0.57 6.04 2.17
C VAL A 197 -0.63 7.21 1.18
N THR A 198 -1.76 7.34 0.49
CA THR A 198 -2.04 8.42 -0.47
C THR A 198 -3.14 9.36 0.01
N ASP A 199 -3.73 9.08 1.17
CA ASP A 199 -4.79 9.88 1.78
C ASP A 199 -4.23 11.21 2.29
N MET A 200 -4.80 12.31 1.82
CA MET A 200 -4.39 13.66 2.24
C MET A 200 -4.72 13.96 3.70
N ALA A 201 -5.61 13.21 4.31
CA ALA A 201 -5.90 13.31 5.74
C ALA A 201 -4.66 13.06 6.63
N MET A 202 -3.63 12.42 6.09
CA MET A 202 -2.34 12.21 6.77
C MET A 202 -1.51 13.49 6.96
N ASP A 203 -1.79 14.57 6.25
CA ASP A 203 -0.96 15.79 6.30
C ASP A 203 -0.79 16.33 7.71
N LEU A 204 -1.86 16.36 8.50
CA LEU A 204 -1.80 16.91 9.85
C LEU A 204 -0.91 16.07 10.76
N SER A 205 -0.95 14.74 10.67
CA SER A 205 -0.06 13.87 11.44
C SER A 205 1.40 13.98 10.99
N VAL A 206 1.63 14.13 9.68
CA VAL A 206 2.98 14.36 9.13
C VAL A 206 3.55 15.67 9.68
N ILE A 207 2.79 16.75 9.66
CA ILE A 207 3.18 18.04 10.24
C ILE A 207 3.45 17.91 11.75
N ALA A 208 2.55 17.25 12.47
CA ALA A 208 2.69 17.07 13.90
C ALA A 208 3.95 16.26 14.26
N ALA A 209 4.24 15.17 13.54
CA ALA A 209 5.45 14.38 13.74
C ALA A 209 6.73 15.20 13.45
N VAL A 210 6.74 15.95 12.33
CA VAL A 210 7.87 16.83 11.96
C VAL A 210 8.10 17.90 13.03
N LEU A 211 7.06 18.56 13.50
CA LEU A 211 7.16 19.59 14.53
C LEU A 211 7.59 19.00 15.88
N SER A 212 7.01 17.89 16.28
CA SER A 212 7.39 17.16 17.49
C SER A 212 8.89 16.84 17.49
N SER A 213 9.41 16.29 16.40
CA SER A 213 10.84 16.01 16.24
C SER A 213 11.69 17.27 16.20
N ASN A 214 11.23 18.34 15.53
CA ASN A 214 12.00 19.58 15.41
C ASN A 214 12.17 20.31 16.74
N VAL A 215 11.17 20.24 17.63
CA VAL A 215 11.22 20.87 18.97
C VAL A 215 11.59 19.87 20.08
N ASP A 216 11.84 18.63 19.71
CA ASP A 216 12.15 17.51 20.63
C ASP A 216 11.15 17.37 21.78
N THR A 217 9.86 17.45 21.43
CA THR A 217 8.75 17.35 22.39
C THR A 217 7.80 16.25 21.95
N PRO A 218 7.60 15.20 22.75
CA PRO A 218 6.64 14.12 22.44
C PRO A 218 5.21 14.63 22.31
N ILE A 219 4.45 13.98 21.45
CA ILE A 219 2.98 14.14 21.41
C ILE A 219 2.41 13.19 22.48
N GLU A 220 1.48 13.68 23.28
CA GLU A 220 0.81 12.87 24.29
C GLU A 220 0.09 11.68 23.68
N ASN A 221 0.09 10.55 24.38
CA ASN A 221 -0.61 9.35 23.98
C ASN A 221 -2.14 9.59 23.90
N GLY A 222 -2.80 8.82 23.02
CA GLY A 222 -4.25 8.89 22.86
C GLY A 222 -4.72 9.96 21.85
N TRP A 223 -3.82 10.72 21.24
CA TRP A 223 -4.17 11.66 20.18
C TRP A 223 -4.09 10.98 18.80
N CYS A 224 -5.13 11.15 18.02
CA CYS A 224 -5.16 10.81 16.60
C CYS A 224 -5.42 12.09 15.81
N MET A 225 -4.58 12.36 14.81
CA MET A 225 -4.61 13.60 14.05
C MET A 225 -4.85 13.29 12.57
N CYS A 226 -5.92 13.82 12.01
CA CYS A 226 -6.21 13.72 10.58
C CYS A 226 -6.77 15.04 10.05
N GLY A 227 -6.29 15.42 8.87
CA GLY A 227 -6.73 16.62 8.17
C GLY A 227 -5.81 16.95 7.01
N GLU A 228 -6.38 17.44 5.93
CA GLU A 228 -5.64 17.98 4.79
C GLU A 228 -5.11 19.37 5.11
N VAL A 229 -3.89 19.67 4.66
CA VAL A 229 -3.27 20.98 4.80
C VAL A 229 -3.11 21.63 3.43
N GLY A 230 -3.77 22.79 3.25
CA GLY A 230 -3.69 23.60 2.06
C GLY A 230 -2.46 24.53 2.05
N LEU A 231 -2.29 25.28 0.94
CA LEU A 231 -1.18 26.22 0.74
C LEU A 231 -1.48 27.63 1.31
N SER A 232 -2.75 27.90 1.60
CA SER A 232 -3.24 29.22 2.06
C SER A 232 -3.41 29.28 3.56
#